data_88ceb3dddda3902a56aaa4553cb403bb
#
_entry.id   88ceb3dddda3902a56aaa4553cb403bb
#
_cell.length_a   1.000
_cell.length_b   1.000
_cell.length_c   1.000
_cell.angle_alpha   90.00
_cell.angle_beta   90.00
_cell.angle_gamma   90.00
#
_symmetry.space_group_name_H-M   'P 1'
#
loop_
_entity.id
_entity.type
_entity.pdbx_description
1 polymer ?
#
loop_
_entity_poly.entity_id
_entity_poly.type
_entity_poly.pdbx_seq_one_letter_code
_entity_poly.pdbx_strand_id
1 'polypeptide(L)'
;AGRKVRVFKHGPDYLDPMVLEVASGQPVYQLHPWMTGEDECRWRLMEAAQDADLILVEGSMGLFDGDPSSADLAKLMGIPALPVIDARGMAQTFGAVALGLSKFDSALPVYQVIANRIGSPRHGAMLRESLPEGISLLGAIPRNEAMSLPNRHLGQIFYLITQTFSYHPNLQYL
;
A
#
# COMPACT_ATOMS: atom_id res chain seq x y z
N ALA A 1 13.05 -1.04 11.34
CA ALA A 1 13.61 -2.38 11.15
C ALA A 1 14.97 -2.39 10.44
N GLY A 2 15.59 -1.24 10.19
CA GLY A 2 16.93 -1.12 9.59
C GLY A 2 17.03 -1.47 8.11
N ARG A 3 15.90 -1.69 7.42
CA ARG A 3 15.87 -1.90 5.96
C ARG A 3 15.80 -0.58 5.23
N LYS A 4 16.53 -0.48 4.11
CA LYS A 4 16.43 0.64 3.19
C LYS A 4 15.21 0.44 2.29
N VAL A 5 14.20 1.28 2.46
CA VAL A 5 12.94 1.19 1.72
C VAL A 5 12.84 2.34 0.73
N ARG A 6 12.52 2.03 -0.52
CA ARG A 6 12.14 3.02 -1.54
C ARG A 6 10.64 2.91 -1.79
N VAL A 7 9.99 4.04 -1.84
CA VAL A 7 8.53 4.10 -2.05
C VAL A 7 8.23 4.89 -3.31
N PHE A 8 7.24 4.42 -4.05
CA PHE A 8 6.69 5.09 -5.22
C PHE A 8 5.17 5.21 -5.09
N LYS A 9 4.61 6.22 -5.73
CA LYS A 9 3.17 6.41 -5.83
C LYS A 9 2.70 6.14 -7.25
N HIS A 10 1.69 5.29 -7.42
CA HIS A 10 0.98 5.17 -8.69
C HIS A 10 -0.12 6.22 -8.78
N GLY A 11 -0.21 6.89 -9.91
CA GLY A 11 -1.24 7.89 -10.19
C GLY A 11 -0.85 9.32 -9.77
N PRO A 12 -1.62 10.32 -10.24
CA PRO A 12 -1.37 11.73 -10.01
C PRO A 12 -1.89 12.16 -8.63
N ASP A 13 -1.18 11.79 -7.58
CA ASP A 13 -1.48 12.20 -6.21
C ASP A 13 -0.45 13.21 -5.72
N TYR A 14 -0.91 14.27 -5.10
CA TYR A 14 -0.05 15.36 -4.61
C TYR A 14 0.31 15.20 -3.12
N LEU A 15 -0.57 14.62 -2.31
CA LEU A 15 -0.40 14.57 -0.85
C LEU A 15 0.29 13.30 -0.37
N ASP A 16 -0.13 12.14 -0.87
CA ASP A 16 0.42 10.88 -0.40
C ASP A 16 1.94 10.81 -0.57
N PRO A 17 2.55 11.28 -1.69
CA PRO A 17 4.01 11.32 -1.81
C PRO A 17 4.70 12.05 -0.66
N MET A 18 4.16 13.17 -0.18
CA MET A 18 4.75 13.93 0.94
C MET A 18 4.75 13.12 2.25
N VAL A 19 3.65 12.39 2.52
CA VAL A 19 3.55 11.52 3.69
C VAL A 19 4.52 10.36 3.59
N LEU A 20 4.58 9.74 2.42
CA LEU A 20 5.44 8.60 2.13
C LEU A 20 6.93 8.98 2.18
N GLU A 21 7.29 10.20 1.77
CA GLU A 21 8.67 10.74 1.91
C GLU A 21 9.07 10.86 3.38
N VAL A 22 8.19 11.40 4.22
CA VAL A 22 8.44 11.50 5.66
C VAL A 22 8.58 10.11 6.28
N ALA A 23 7.73 9.16 5.89
CA ALA A 23 7.73 7.80 6.43
C ALA A 23 8.94 6.98 5.98
N SER A 24 9.39 7.12 4.74
CA SER A 24 10.52 6.37 4.17
C SER A 24 11.87 7.03 4.39
N GLY A 25 11.91 8.33 4.64
CA GLY A 25 13.13 9.14 4.66
C GLY A 25 13.81 9.27 3.30
N GLN A 26 13.08 9.00 2.21
CA GLN A 26 13.59 8.99 0.84
C GLN A 26 12.62 9.72 -0.10
N PRO A 27 13.08 10.35 -1.19
CA PRO A 27 12.20 10.94 -2.20
C PRO A 27 11.22 9.92 -2.77
N VAL A 28 9.95 10.33 -2.93
CA VAL A 28 8.89 9.51 -3.49
C VAL A 28 8.51 10.05 -4.86
N TYR A 29 8.73 9.24 -5.88
CA TYR A 29 8.38 9.59 -7.26
C TYR A 29 7.09 8.89 -7.69
N GLN A 30 6.40 9.52 -8.63
CA GLN A 30 5.23 8.94 -9.24
C GLN A 30 5.61 7.96 -10.36
N LEU A 31 4.88 6.84 -10.41
CA LEU A 31 4.94 5.88 -11.51
C LEU A 31 3.60 5.91 -12.22
N HIS A 32 3.54 6.57 -13.36
CA HIS A 32 2.33 6.65 -14.17
C HIS A 32 2.70 6.52 -15.65
N PRO A 33 2.51 5.33 -16.26
CA PRO A 33 2.98 5.05 -17.64
C PRO A 33 2.48 6.07 -18.67
N TRP A 34 1.26 6.56 -18.54
CA TRP A 34 0.72 7.57 -19.43
C TRP A 34 1.40 8.95 -19.28
N MET A 35 1.76 9.35 -18.05
CA MET A 35 2.34 10.67 -17.79
C MET A 35 3.84 10.72 -18.02
N THR A 36 4.56 9.69 -17.59
CA THR A 36 6.03 9.67 -17.60
C THR A 36 6.61 8.70 -18.64
N GLY A 37 5.77 7.83 -19.21
CA GLY A 37 6.21 6.75 -20.09
C GLY A 37 6.61 5.48 -19.33
N GLU A 38 6.51 4.34 -20.00
CA GLU A 38 6.85 3.03 -19.43
C GLU A 38 8.34 2.90 -19.12
N ASP A 39 9.18 3.40 -20.01
CA ASP A 39 10.65 3.33 -19.87
C ASP A 39 11.14 4.10 -18.65
N GLU A 40 10.59 5.28 -18.38
CA GLU A 40 10.91 6.05 -17.18
C GLU A 40 10.45 5.32 -15.91
N CYS A 41 9.26 4.74 -15.92
CA CYS A 41 8.78 3.95 -14.79
C CYS A 41 9.71 2.75 -14.51
N ARG A 42 10.15 2.02 -15.54
CA ARG A 42 11.09 0.90 -15.41
C ARG A 42 12.44 1.36 -14.89
N TRP A 43 12.95 2.44 -15.47
CA TRP A 43 14.25 3.00 -15.07
C TRP A 43 14.27 3.38 -13.60
N ARG A 44 13.24 4.06 -13.10
CA ARG A 44 13.13 4.44 -11.68
C ARG A 44 13.09 3.25 -10.74
N LEU A 45 12.37 2.20 -11.09
CA LEU A 45 12.35 0.97 -10.30
C LEU A 45 13.72 0.27 -10.34
N MET A 46 14.37 0.21 -11.49
CA MET A 46 15.71 -0.38 -11.63
C MET A 46 16.76 0.42 -10.84
N GLU A 47 16.71 1.74 -10.88
CA GLU A 47 17.58 2.61 -10.09
C GLU A 47 17.40 2.34 -8.58
N ALA A 48 16.15 2.31 -8.12
CA ALA A 48 15.85 2.02 -6.72
C ALA A 48 16.31 0.62 -6.29
N ALA A 49 16.22 -0.37 -7.17
CA ALA A 49 16.61 -1.74 -6.88
C ALA A 49 18.12 -1.92 -6.67
N GLN A 50 18.96 -0.96 -7.07
CA GLN A 50 20.41 -1.04 -6.89
C GLN A 50 20.81 -0.89 -5.42
N ASP A 51 20.02 -0.21 -4.61
CA ASP A 51 20.41 0.15 -3.25
C ASP A 51 19.30 -0.07 -2.19
N ALA A 52 18.10 -0.47 -2.58
CA ALA A 52 16.99 -0.73 -1.66
C ALA A 52 16.84 -2.20 -1.31
N ASP A 53 16.56 -2.47 -0.03
CA ASP A 53 16.18 -3.81 0.44
C ASP A 53 14.72 -4.16 0.12
N LEU A 54 13.90 -3.13 -0.08
CA LEU A 54 12.48 -3.25 -0.38
C LEU A 54 12.00 -2.06 -1.20
N ILE A 55 11.22 -2.34 -2.23
CA ILE A 55 10.51 -1.33 -3.01
C ILE A 55 9.02 -1.53 -2.81
N LEU A 56 8.31 -0.45 -2.48
CA LEU A 56 6.87 -0.41 -2.35
C LEU A 56 6.30 0.56 -3.39
N VAL A 57 5.23 0.15 -4.05
CA VAL A 57 4.45 1.02 -4.95
C VAL A 57 3.03 1.11 -4.39
N GLU A 58 2.63 2.31 -3.96
CA GLU A 58 1.29 2.54 -3.47
C GLU A 58 0.34 2.92 -4.61
N GLY A 59 -0.80 2.23 -4.70
CA GLY A 59 -1.89 2.57 -5.61
C GLY A 59 -2.69 3.79 -5.12
N SER A 60 -3.41 4.46 -6.02
CA SER A 60 -4.23 5.64 -5.70
C SER A 60 -5.70 5.33 -5.51
N MET A 61 -6.17 4.28 -6.15
CA MET A 61 -7.59 3.88 -6.21
C MET A 61 -7.72 2.39 -5.89
N GLY A 62 -8.89 1.81 -6.10
CA GLY A 62 -9.02 0.36 -6.06
C GLY A 62 -8.09 -0.32 -7.06
N LEU A 63 -7.69 -1.56 -6.78
CA LEU A 63 -6.66 -2.28 -7.52
C LEU A 63 -6.88 -2.27 -9.04
N PHE A 64 -8.14 -2.37 -9.47
CA PHE A 64 -8.55 -2.45 -10.88
C PHE A 64 -9.21 -1.17 -11.40
N ASP A 65 -9.20 -0.10 -10.59
CA ASP A 65 -9.82 1.18 -10.93
C ASP A 65 -8.81 2.11 -11.60
N GLY A 66 -9.29 2.90 -12.57
CA GLY A 66 -8.47 3.83 -13.34
C GLY A 66 -7.93 3.24 -14.65
N ASP A 67 -7.34 4.10 -15.48
CA ASP A 67 -6.72 3.74 -16.77
C ASP A 67 -5.45 4.60 -16.99
N PRO A 68 -4.24 4.00 -16.85
CA PRO A 68 -4.00 2.63 -16.36
C PRO A 68 -4.31 2.46 -14.87
N SER A 69 -4.78 1.25 -14.51
CA SER A 69 -5.02 0.87 -13.11
C SER A 69 -3.71 0.47 -12.39
N SER A 70 -3.78 0.33 -11.07
CA SER A 70 -2.65 -0.22 -10.29
C SER A 70 -2.33 -1.66 -10.69
N ALA A 71 -3.35 -2.43 -11.09
CA ALA A 71 -3.16 -3.78 -11.64
C ALA A 71 -2.38 -3.76 -12.97
N ASP A 72 -2.66 -2.79 -13.85
CA ASP A 72 -1.95 -2.66 -15.12
C ASP A 72 -0.49 -2.29 -14.90
N LEU A 73 -0.21 -1.35 -13.98
CA LEU A 73 1.16 -1.02 -13.62
C LEU A 73 1.89 -2.24 -13.03
N ALA A 74 1.25 -2.99 -12.13
CA ALA A 74 1.85 -4.16 -11.52
C ALA A 74 2.19 -5.25 -12.55
N LYS A 75 1.29 -5.51 -13.51
CA LYS A 75 1.55 -6.42 -14.64
C LYS A 75 2.67 -5.92 -15.53
N LEU A 76 2.66 -4.63 -15.89
CA LEU A 76 3.69 -4.01 -16.71
C LEU A 76 5.09 -4.12 -16.11
N MET A 77 5.18 -4.00 -14.77
CA MET A 77 6.44 -4.08 -14.03
C MET A 77 6.79 -5.50 -13.58
N GLY A 78 5.90 -6.48 -13.75
CA GLY A 78 6.11 -7.86 -13.32
C GLY A 78 6.16 -8.03 -11.81
N ILE A 79 5.47 -7.19 -11.05
CA ILE A 79 5.44 -7.22 -9.57
C ILE A 79 4.09 -7.75 -9.06
N PRO A 80 4.07 -8.50 -7.93
CA PRO A 80 2.81 -8.96 -7.35
C PRO A 80 2.04 -7.80 -6.69
N ALA A 81 0.72 -7.91 -6.66
CA ALA A 81 -0.12 -7.01 -5.88
C ALA A 81 -0.28 -7.53 -4.44
N LEU A 82 -0.30 -6.59 -3.48
CA LEU A 82 -0.57 -6.84 -2.06
C LEU A 82 -1.79 -6.01 -1.64
N PRO A 83 -3.02 -6.54 -1.75
CA PRO A 83 -4.22 -5.82 -1.34
C PRO A 83 -4.25 -5.55 0.16
N VAL A 84 -4.53 -4.29 0.52
CA VAL A 84 -4.83 -3.86 1.89
C VAL A 84 -6.34 -3.68 2.01
N ILE A 85 -7.02 -4.63 2.66
CA ILE A 85 -8.48 -4.71 2.70
C ILE A 85 -8.98 -4.13 4.04
N ASP A 86 -9.92 -3.17 3.98
CA ASP A 86 -10.62 -2.70 5.19
C ASP A 86 -11.50 -3.84 5.72
N ALA A 87 -11.03 -4.48 6.78
CA ALA A 87 -11.68 -5.64 7.38
C ALA A 87 -12.74 -5.29 8.43
N ARG A 88 -13.04 -4.00 8.62
CA ARG A 88 -14.02 -3.55 9.60
C ARG A 88 -15.40 -4.18 9.35
N GLY A 89 -15.88 -4.95 10.33
CA GLY A 89 -17.17 -5.64 10.25
C GLY A 89 -17.21 -6.85 9.30
N MET A 90 -16.06 -7.29 8.79
CA MET A 90 -15.97 -8.51 7.98
C MET A 90 -15.66 -9.74 8.84
N ALA A 91 -16.10 -10.89 8.35
CA ALA A 91 -15.71 -12.22 8.83
C ALA A 91 -15.35 -13.09 7.61
N GLN A 92 -16.15 -14.10 7.25
CA GLN A 92 -15.92 -14.93 6.06
C GLN A 92 -15.97 -14.15 4.74
N THR A 93 -16.68 -13.04 4.70
CA THR A 93 -16.72 -12.13 3.53
C THR A 93 -15.32 -11.58 3.18
N PHE A 94 -14.40 -11.47 4.15
CA PHE A 94 -13.02 -11.09 3.89
C PHE A 94 -12.33 -12.05 2.91
N GLY A 95 -12.50 -13.36 3.13
CA GLY A 95 -11.98 -14.40 2.23
C GLY A 95 -12.58 -14.31 0.83
N ALA A 96 -13.89 -14.01 0.72
CA ALA A 96 -14.53 -13.82 -0.57
C ALA A 96 -14.00 -12.60 -1.33
N VAL A 97 -13.73 -11.48 -0.64
CA VAL A 97 -13.11 -10.29 -1.24
C VAL A 97 -11.68 -10.60 -1.68
N ALA A 98 -10.89 -11.25 -0.83
CA ALA A 98 -9.52 -11.65 -1.16
C ALA A 98 -9.48 -12.59 -2.38
N LEU A 99 -10.39 -13.57 -2.44
CA LEU A 99 -10.54 -14.46 -3.59
C LEU A 99 -10.90 -13.68 -4.86
N GLY A 100 -11.87 -12.76 -4.77
CA GLY A 100 -12.27 -11.90 -5.89
C GLY A 100 -11.07 -11.14 -6.45
N LEU A 101 -10.31 -10.45 -5.59
CA LEU A 101 -9.13 -9.68 -5.98
C LEU A 101 -8.04 -10.56 -6.62
N SER A 102 -7.88 -11.81 -6.17
CA SER A 102 -6.86 -12.73 -6.71
C SER A 102 -7.27 -13.42 -8.02
N LYS A 103 -8.55 -13.44 -8.33
CA LYS A 103 -9.08 -14.16 -9.50
C LYS A 103 -9.66 -13.27 -10.58
N PHE A 104 -9.88 -11.98 -10.27
CA PHE A 104 -10.45 -11.03 -11.22
C PHE A 104 -9.59 -10.87 -12.47
N ASP A 105 -8.28 -10.84 -12.30
CA ASP A 105 -7.31 -10.86 -13.39
C ASP A 105 -6.26 -11.95 -13.12
N SER A 106 -6.29 -13.03 -13.90
CA SER A 106 -5.39 -14.17 -13.74
C SER A 106 -3.92 -13.86 -14.07
N ALA A 107 -3.66 -12.76 -14.78
CA ALA A 107 -2.30 -12.32 -15.10
C ALA A 107 -1.64 -11.53 -13.96
N LEU A 108 -2.43 -11.13 -12.93
CA LEU A 108 -1.91 -10.39 -11.77
C LEU A 108 -1.71 -11.33 -10.58
N PRO A 109 -0.47 -11.57 -10.12
CA PRO A 109 -0.23 -12.39 -8.94
C PRO A 109 -0.68 -11.70 -7.64
N VAL A 110 -1.58 -12.34 -6.88
CA VAL A 110 -2.01 -11.95 -5.53
C VAL A 110 -1.87 -13.15 -4.62
N TYR A 111 -0.80 -13.22 -3.84
CA TYR A 111 -0.50 -14.35 -2.94
C TYR A 111 -0.77 -14.01 -1.48
N GLN A 112 -0.81 -12.74 -1.15
CA GLN A 112 -0.92 -12.25 0.21
C GLN A 112 -1.89 -11.06 0.27
N VAL A 113 -2.51 -10.89 1.44
CA VAL A 113 -3.35 -9.73 1.74
C VAL A 113 -3.04 -9.19 3.15
N ILE A 114 -3.33 -7.92 3.38
CA ILE A 114 -3.30 -7.30 4.70
C ILE A 114 -4.73 -6.98 5.11
N ALA A 115 -5.11 -7.39 6.33
CA ALA A 115 -6.37 -6.98 6.94
C ALA A 115 -6.16 -5.69 7.73
N ASN A 116 -6.76 -4.59 7.30
CA ASN A 116 -6.68 -3.32 8.00
C ASN A 116 -7.90 -3.12 8.91
N ARG A 117 -7.72 -2.39 10.02
CA ARG A 117 -8.78 -1.99 10.97
C ARG A 117 -9.47 -3.16 11.67
N ILE A 118 -8.70 -4.20 12.02
CA ILE A 118 -9.26 -5.30 12.82
C ILE A 118 -9.64 -4.84 14.22
N GLY A 119 -10.72 -5.43 14.78
CA GLY A 119 -11.23 -5.05 16.09
C GLY A 119 -10.54 -5.74 17.27
N SER A 120 -9.91 -6.91 17.05
CA SER A 120 -9.25 -7.71 18.09
C SER A 120 -8.33 -8.78 17.49
N PRO A 121 -7.42 -9.38 18.28
CA PRO A 121 -6.63 -10.54 17.83
C PRO A 121 -7.50 -11.73 17.37
N ARG A 122 -8.63 -11.99 18.05
CA ARG A 122 -9.59 -13.03 17.65
C ARG A 122 -10.23 -12.72 16.30
N HIS A 123 -10.54 -11.45 16.02
CA HIS A 123 -11.01 -11.04 14.69
C HIS A 123 -9.96 -11.33 13.62
N GLY A 124 -8.68 -10.99 13.86
CA GLY A 124 -7.60 -11.31 12.94
C GLY A 124 -7.43 -12.82 12.68
N ALA A 125 -7.60 -13.66 13.69
CA ALA A 125 -7.60 -15.12 13.52
C ALA A 125 -8.75 -15.60 12.63
N MET A 126 -9.97 -15.11 12.86
CA MET A 126 -11.16 -15.41 12.05
C MET A 126 -10.95 -15.01 10.57
N LEU A 127 -10.36 -13.85 10.30
CA LEU A 127 -10.07 -13.40 8.94
C LEU A 127 -9.05 -14.32 8.26
N ARG A 128 -8.01 -14.75 9.00
CA ARG A 128 -7.01 -15.69 8.48
C ARG A 128 -7.65 -17.03 8.09
N GLU A 129 -8.54 -17.56 8.92
CA GLU A 129 -9.26 -18.83 8.68
C GLU A 129 -10.22 -18.72 7.49
N SER A 130 -10.69 -17.53 7.14
CA SER A 130 -11.58 -17.30 6.00
C SER A 130 -10.88 -17.29 4.65
N LEU A 131 -9.55 -17.19 4.62
CA LEU A 131 -8.80 -17.07 3.37
C LEU A 131 -8.80 -18.40 2.60
N PRO A 132 -8.96 -18.35 1.27
CA PRO A 132 -8.90 -19.54 0.44
C PRO A 132 -7.45 -20.04 0.30
N GLU A 133 -7.31 -21.28 -0.11
CA GLU A 133 -6.00 -21.87 -0.42
C GLU A 133 -5.23 -21.01 -1.45
N GLY A 134 -3.94 -20.87 -1.23
CA GLY A 134 -3.04 -20.06 -2.08
C GLY A 134 -2.97 -18.59 -1.71
N ILE A 135 -3.81 -18.08 -0.79
CA ILE A 135 -3.73 -16.71 -0.27
C ILE A 135 -3.43 -16.73 1.22
N SER A 136 -2.45 -15.96 1.67
CA SER A 136 -2.09 -15.85 3.08
C SER A 136 -2.31 -14.46 3.64
N LEU A 137 -2.58 -14.37 4.95
CA LEU A 137 -2.64 -13.10 5.67
C LEU A 137 -1.22 -12.69 6.07
N LEU A 138 -0.67 -11.69 5.39
CA LEU A 138 0.65 -11.14 5.69
C LEU A 138 0.64 -10.36 7.02
N GLY A 139 -0.45 -9.63 7.27
CA GLY A 139 -0.60 -8.84 8.50
C GLY A 139 -2.04 -8.51 8.82
N ALA A 140 -2.29 -8.23 10.10
CA ALA A 140 -3.58 -7.78 10.61
C ALA A 140 -3.34 -6.52 11.45
N ILE A 141 -3.76 -5.36 10.94
CA ILE A 141 -3.52 -4.06 11.54
C ILE A 141 -4.73 -3.68 12.39
N PRO A 142 -4.58 -3.50 13.71
CA PRO A 142 -5.69 -3.07 14.55
C PRO A 142 -6.11 -1.63 14.26
N ARG A 143 -7.37 -1.34 14.55
CA ARG A 143 -7.85 0.05 14.52
C ARG A 143 -7.03 0.86 15.54
N ASN A 144 -6.40 1.93 15.07
CA ASN A 144 -5.63 2.85 15.90
C ASN A 144 -5.99 4.30 15.52
N GLU A 145 -6.61 5.02 16.44
CA GLU A 145 -7.03 6.41 16.21
C GLU A 145 -5.83 7.37 16.11
N ALA A 146 -4.71 7.04 16.74
CA ALA A 146 -3.48 7.82 16.62
C ALA A 146 -2.86 7.77 15.22
N MET A 147 -3.22 6.76 14.40
CA MET A 147 -2.79 6.64 13.00
C MET A 147 -3.82 7.22 12.02
N SER A 148 -4.90 7.84 12.52
CA SER A 148 -5.92 8.44 11.67
C SER A 148 -5.45 9.81 11.19
N LEU A 149 -5.22 9.95 9.90
CA LEU A 149 -4.95 11.25 9.29
C LEU A 149 -6.27 12.03 9.13
N PRO A 150 -6.29 13.33 9.42
CA PRO A 150 -7.47 14.15 9.22
C PRO A 150 -7.79 14.28 7.72
N ASN A 151 -9.04 13.93 7.36
CA ASN A 151 -9.49 13.81 5.97
C ASN A 151 -9.78 15.13 5.23
N ARG A 152 -9.39 16.30 5.75
CA ARG A 152 -9.81 17.57 5.13
C ARG A 152 -8.72 18.64 5.19
N HIS A 153 -8.61 19.40 4.08
CA HIS A 153 -7.75 20.57 3.84
C HIS A 153 -6.26 20.27 3.54
N LEU A 154 -5.96 20.26 2.26
CA LEU A 154 -4.68 19.95 1.63
C LEU A 154 -3.43 20.58 2.29
N GLY A 155 -3.49 21.84 2.72
CA GLY A 155 -2.34 22.53 3.33
C GLY A 155 -2.18 22.28 4.84
N GLN A 156 -3.27 22.02 5.58
CA GLN A 156 -3.22 21.79 7.03
C GLN A 156 -2.75 20.37 7.37
N ILE A 157 -2.99 19.42 6.50
CA ILE A 157 -2.54 18.03 6.68
C ILE A 157 -1.02 17.96 6.66
N PHE A 158 -0.37 18.65 5.73
CA PHE A 158 1.08 18.66 5.62
C PHE A 158 1.74 19.23 6.90
N TYR A 159 1.22 20.33 7.43
CA TYR A 159 1.74 20.92 8.67
C TYR A 159 1.57 19.97 9.87
N LEU A 160 0.42 19.32 10.01
CA LEU A 160 0.16 18.35 11.08
C LEU A 160 1.04 17.11 10.97
N ILE A 161 1.26 16.59 9.77
CA ILE A 161 2.12 15.43 9.53
C ILE A 161 3.56 15.76 9.93
N THR A 162 4.12 16.86 9.47
CA THR A 162 5.49 17.25 9.80
C THR A 162 5.68 17.48 11.30
N GLN A 163 4.69 18.06 11.99
CA GLN A 163 4.72 18.25 13.44
C GLN A 163 4.59 16.91 14.19
N THR A 164 3.69 16.02 13.75
CA THR A 164 3.47 14.73 14.41
C THR A 164 4.69 13.83 14.31
N PHE A 165 5.31 13.74 13.15
CA PHE A 165 6.54 12.94 12.96
C PHE A 165 7.76 13.54 13.67
N SER A 166 7.83 14.87 13.83
CA SER A 166 8.90 15.54 14.58
C SER A 166 8.77 15.34 16.09
N TYR A 167 7.57 15.07 16.62
CA TYR A 167 7.29 14.94 18.06
C TYR A 167 7.21 13.50 18.58
N HIS A 168 7.15 12.47 17.71
CA HIS A 168 7.08 11.08 18.12
C HIS A 168 8.33 10.29 17.73
N PRO A 169 9.34 10.21 18.64
CA PRO A 169 10.55 9.44 18.40
C PRO A 169 10.30 7.93 18.21
N ASN A 170 9.11 7.44 18.56
CA ASN A 170 8.74 6.01 18.43
C ASN A 170 8.13 5.64 17.06
N LEU A 171 7.90 6.58 16.15
CA LEU A 171 7.47 6.30 14.77
C LEU A 171 8.62 6.03 13.80
N GLN A 172 9.86 6.11 14.27
CA GLN A 172 11.05 5.68 13.53
C GLN A 172 11.15 4.16 13.33
N TYR A 173 10.16 3.39 13.82
CA TYR A 173 10.18 1.92 13.84
C TYR A 173 8.96 1.26 13.15
N LEU A 174 8.22 2.00 12.30
CA LEU A 174 7.21 1.39 11.42
C LEU A 174 7.78 1.06 10.04
#